data_c1e25b8c60c8da2288faa0ed9f278109
#
_entry.id   c1e25b8c60c8da2288faa0ed9f278109
#
_cell.length_a   1.000
_cell.length_b   1.000
_cell.length_c   1.000
_cell.angle_alpha   90.00
_cell.angle_beta   90.00
_cell.angle_gamma   90.00
#
_symmetry.space_group_name_H-M   'P 1'
#
loop_
_entity.id
_entity.type
_entity.pdbx_description
1 polymer ?
#
loop_
_entity_poly.entity_id
_entity_poly.type
_entity_poly.pdbx_seq_one_letter_code
_entity_poly.pdbx_strand_id
1 'polypeptide(L)'
;MKMGKEELMKKLEEKIRNCQKCPLGTLRTNAVPGAGSYDAKVMFVGEAPGYWEDQKGLPFVGRAGKLLDELLAEIGLSRDEVYITNIVKCRPPENRDPTEEEIKACSPYLDRQIDIIRPKVIIPPRKVLNELPPQEVRL
;
A
#
# COMPACT_ATOMS: atom_id res chain seq x y z
N MET A 1 -6.87 -20.64 -19.90
CA MET A 1 -6.20 -19.37 -20.23
C MET A 1 -5.63 -18.72 -18.99
N LYS A 2 -4.40 -18.24 -19.09
CA LYS A 2 -3.79 -17.49 -17.99
C LYS A 2 -4.38 -16.10 -17.95
N MET A 3 -4.77 -15.65 -16.76
CA MET A 3 -5.21 -14.27 -16.57
C MET A 3 -3.99 -13.33 -16.69
N GLY A 4 -4.19 -12.22 -17.36
CA GLY A 4 -3.17 -11.18 -17.42
C GLY A 4 -3.00 -10.48 -16.08
N LYS A 5 -1.87 -9.77 -15.95
CA LYS A 5 -1.52 -9.04 -14.73
C LYS A 5 -2.62 -8.05 -14.31
N GLU A 6 -3.16 -7.29 -15.25
CA GLU A 6 -4.23 -6.33 -14.99
C GLU A 6 -5.47 -6.99 -14.43
N GLU A 7 -5.89 -8.11 -15.00
CA GLU A 7 -7.07 -8.83 -14.54
C GLU A 7 -6.87 -9.39 -13.14
N LEU A 8 -5.68 -9.96 -12.87
CA LEU A 8 -5.34 -10.47 -11.54
C LEU A 8 -5.35 -9.36 -10.49
N MET A 9 -4.79 -8.20 -10.83
CA MET A 9 -4.76 -7.07 -9.91
C MET A 9 -6.14 -6.50 -9.64
N LYS A 10 -6.97 -6.37 -10.65
CA LYS A 10 -8.34 -5.86 -10.49
C LYS A 10 -9.17 -6.78 -9.60
N LYS A 11 -9.05 -8.09 -9.78
CA LYS A 11 -9.74 -9.06 -8.92
C LYS A 11 -9.26 -9.00 -7.48
N LEU A 12 -7.96 -8.88 -7.29
CA LEU A 12 -7.37 -8.75 -5.96
C LEU A 12 -7.84 -7.47 -5.26
N GLU A 13 -7.83 -6.35 -5.97
CA GLU A 13 -8.26 -5.06 -5.43
C GLU A 13 -9.75 -5.09 -5.04
N GLU A 14 -10.58 -5.72 -5.83
CA GLU A 14 -11.99 -5.89 -5.49
C GLU A 14 -12.17 -6.74 -4.24
N LYS A 15 -11.41 -7.82 -4.12
CA LYS A 15 -11.40 -8.67 -2.95
C LYS A 15 -10.98 -7.90 -1.70
N ILE A 16 -9.99 -7.03 -1.82
CA ILE A 16 -9.55 -6.16 -0.74
C ILE A 16 -10.68 -5.20 -0.32
N ARG A 17 -11.36 -4.58 -1.29
CA ARG A 17 -12.46 -3.65 -1.02
C ARG A 17 -13.59 -4.28 -0.24
N ASN A 18 -13.81 -5.58 -0.40
CA ASN A 18 -14.89 -6.31 0.25
C ASN A 18 -14.41 -7.16 1.44
N CYS A 19 -13.17 -7.00 1.86
CA CYS A 19 -12.58 -7.83 2.91
C CYS A 19 -13.16 -7.54 4.29
N GLN A 20 -13.46 -8.60 5.03
CA GLN A 20 -13.95 -8.55 6.40
C GLN A 20 -13.15 -9.47 7.32
N LYS A 21 -11.89 -9.73 6.98
CA LYS A 21 -11.05 -10.67 7.73
C LYS A 21 -10.65 -10.21 9.13
N CYS A 22 -10.73 -8.91 9.41
CA CYS A 22 -10.43 -8.35 10.73
C CYS A 22 -11.44 -7.27 11.10
N PRO A 23 -11.50 -6.84 12.37
CA PRO A 23 -12.47 -5.83 12.80
C PRO A 23 -12.41 -4.51 12.02
N LEU A 24 -11.27 -4.17 11.44
CA LEU A 24 -11.15 -2.94 10.64
C LEU A 24 -12.08 -2.93 9.43
N GLY A 25 -12.46 -4.09 8.93
CA GLY A 25 -13.40 -4.19 7.82
C GLY A 25 -14.77 -3.58 8.10
N THR A 26 -15.20 -3.55 9.36
CA THR A 26 -16.46 -2.95 9.76
C THR A 26 -16.30 -1.50 10.21
N LEU A 27 -15.11 -1.05 10.53
CA LEU A 27 -14.82 0.27 11.06
C LEU A 27 -14.42 1.28 9.99
N ARG A 28 -13.89 0.81 8.88
CA ARG A 28 -13.44 1.66 7.78
C ARG A 28 -14.62 2.22 6.98
N THR A 29 -14.40 3.37 6.33
CA THR A 29 -15.31 3.87 5.30
C THR A 29 -15.02 3.17 3.97
N ASN A 30 -13.76 3.18 3.55
CA ASN A 30 -13.30 2.48 2.34
C ASN A 30 -12.00 1.72 2.62
N ALA A 31 -11.88 0.52 2.07
CA ALA A 31 -10.58 -0.12 1.99
C ALA A 31 -9.71 0.63 0.97
N VAL A 32 -8.40 0.56 1.14
CA VAL A 32 -7.45 1.23 0.26
C VAL A 32 -6.49 0.18 -0.30
N PRO A 33 -6.83 -0.44 -1.45
CA PRO A 33 -6.00 -1.51 -2.02
C PRO A 33 -4.62 -1.04 -2.47
N GLY A 34 -4.56 0.10 -3.14
CA GLY A 34 -3.36 0.66 -3.72
C GLY A 34 -3.70 1.42 -4.98
N ALA A 35 -2.70 2.04 -5.60
CA ALA A 35 -2.88 2.78 -6.84
C ALA A 35 -1.56 2.90 -7.61
N GLY A 36 -1.64 2.97 -8.94
CA GLY A 36 -0.51 3.17 -9.80
C GLY A 36 -0.42 2.13 -10.89
N SER A 37 0.78 1.93 -11.41
CA SER A 37 1.04 1.00 -12.49
C SER A 37 1.17 -0.44 -12.00
N TYR A 38 0.50 -1.37 -12.67
CA TYR A 38 0.66 -2.78 -12.38
C TYR A 38 1.99 -3.35 -12.96
N ASP A 39 2.67 -2.57 -13.78
CA ASP A 39 3.99 -2.90 -14.32
C ASP A 39 5.10 -2.10 -13.65
N ALA A 40 4.83 -1.55 -12.49
CA ALA A 40 5.76 -0.70 -11.76
C ALA A 40 7.05 -1.43 -11.41
N LYS A 41 8.17 -0.76 -11.58
CA LYS A 41 9.48 -1.25 -11.15
C LYS A 41 9.75 -0.90 -9.68
N VAL A 42 9.06 0.13 -9.18
CA VAL A 42 9.20 0.61 -7.80
C VAL A 42 7.84 0.57 -7.12
N MET A 43 7.80 -0.06 -5.96
CA MET A 43 6.60 -0.12 -5.13
C MET A 43 6.87 0.59 -3.81
N PHE A 44 6.01 1.56 -3.47
CA PHE A 44 6.05 2.23 -2.17
C PHE A 44 5.03 1.58 -1.25
N VAL A 45 5.47 1.19 -0.06
CA VAL A 45 4.62 0.51 0.91
C VAL A 45 4.58 1.32 2.20
N GLY A 46 3.41 1.82 2.56
CA GLY A 46 3.19 2.46 3.85
C GLY A 46 2.65 1.46 4.86
N GLU A 47 2.31 1.94 6.06
CA GLU A 47 1.81 1.08 7.12
C GLU A 47 0.30 0.85 7.02
N ALA A 48 -0.49 1.93 7.06
CA ALA A 48 -1.95 1.85 7.03
C ALA A 48 -2.55 3.16 6.53
N PRO A 49 -3.79 3.13 5.99
CA PRO A 49 -4.49 4.34 5.57
C PRO A 49 -4.81 5.24 6.75
N GLY A 50 -4.71 6.55 6.54
CA GLY A 50 -5.20 7.54 7.47
C GLY A 50 -6.63 7.98 7.12
N TYR A 51 -7.09 9.07 7.75
CA TYR A 51 -8.44 9.57 7.56
C TYR A 51 -8.79 9.88 6.10
N TRP A 52 -7.92 10.64 5.43
CA TRP A 52 -8.20 11.06 4.04
C TRP A 52 -8.13 9.91 3.05
N GLU A 53 -7.21 8.98 3.27
CA GLU A 53 -7.11 7.77 2.46
C GLU A 53 -8.38 6.92 2.60
N ASP A 54 -8.89 6.78 3.82
CA ASP A 54 -10.12 6.06 4.11
C ASP A 54 -11.33 6.72 3.44
N GLN A 55 -11.39 8.05 3.43
CA GLN A 55 -12.50 8.77 2.80
C GLN A 55 -12.48 8.63 1.28
N LYS A 56 -11.32 8.61 0.67
CA LYS A 56 -11.18 8.59 -0.79
C LYS A 56 -10.95 7.21 -1.39
N GLY A 57 -10.58 6.22 -0.58
CA GLY A 57 -10.23 4.90 -1.07
C GLY A 57 -8.91 4.85 -1.84
N LEU A 58 -8.06 5.87 -1.68
CA LEU A 58 -6.79 6.02 -2.38
C LEU A 58 -5.62 6.16 -1.39
N PRO A 59 -4.44 5.60 -1.71
CA PRO A 59 -3.29 5.69 -0.81
C PRO A 59 -2.60 7.05 -0.91
N PHE A 60 -2.03 7.50 0.19
CA PHE A 60 -1.16 8.68 0.23
C PHE A 60 -1.78 9.93 -0.41
N VAL A 61 -2.95 10.32 0.06
CA VAL A 61 -3.66 11.53 -0.42
C VAL A 61 -3.64 12.68 0.59
N GLY A 62 -3.17 12.43 1.83
CA GLY A 62 -3.04 13.46 2.85
C GLY A 62 -1.65 14.09 2.86
N ARG A 63 -1.21 14.54 4.04
CA ARG A 63 0.08 15.22 4.21
C ARG A 63 1.28 14.37 3.76
N ALA A 64 1.29 13.09 4.14
CA ALA A 64 2.34 12.17 3.71
C ALA A 64 2.34 11.98 2.19
N GLY A 65 1.17 12.09 1.56
CA GLY A 65 1.04 12.02 0.11
C GLY A 65 1.72 13.18 -0.62
N LYS A 66 1.65 14.38 -0.05
CA LYS A 66 2.34 15.54 -0.63
C LYS A 66 3.85 15.34 -0.59
N LEU A 67 4.35 14.80 0.53
CA LEU A 67 5.78 14.52 0.67
C LEU A 67 6.21 13.45 -0.34
N LEU A 68 5.40 12.42 -0.53
CA LEU A 68 5.68 11.40 -1.54
C LEU A 68 5.72 11.99 -2.94
N ASP A 69 4.79 12.88 -3.28
CA ASP A 69 4.77 13.53 -4.59
C ASP A 69 6.03 14.35 -4.84
N GLU A 70 6.50 15.07 -3.82
CA GLU A 70 7.74 15.85 -3.89
C GLU A 70 8.95 14.93 -4.11
N LEU A 71 9.00 13.83 -3.38
CA LEU A 71 10.07 12.84 -3.51
C LEU A 71 10.10 12.22 -4.90
N LEU A 72 8.93 11.84 -5.42
CA LEU A 72 8.81 11.28 -6.76
C LEU A 72 9.28 12.26 -7.83
N ALA A 73 8.88 13.54 -7.70
CA ALA A 73 9.30 14.58 -8.63
C ALA A 73 10.82 14.74 -8.64
N GLU A 74 11.46 14.67 -7.48
CA GLU A 74 12.93 14.79 -7.38
C GLU A 74 13.66 13.66 -8.10
N ILE A 75 13.10 12.45 -8.09
CA ILE A 75 13.73 11.30 -8.76
C ILE A 75 13.21 11.07 -10.17
N GLY A 76 12.40 12.01 -10.68
CA GLY A 76 11.91 11.95 -12.06
C GLY A 76 10.80 10.95 -12.31
N LEU A 77 10.05 10.57 -11.28
CA LEU A 77 8.94 9.64 -11.40
C LEU A 77 7.61 10.32 -11.08
N SER A 78 6.53 9.74 -11.60
CA SER A 78 5.17 10.15 -11.25
C SER A 78 4.44 8.97 -10.60
N ARG A 79 3.30 9.26 -9.97
CA ARG A 79 2.48 8.20 -9.35
C ARG A 79 2.03 7.13 -10.34
N ASP A 80 1.85 7.51 -11.60
CA ASP A 80 1.42 6.60 -12.65
C ASP A 80 2.48 5.58 -13.06
N GLU A 81 3.74 5.83 -12.69
CA GLU A 81 4.86 4.96 -13.02
C GLU A 81 5.23 4.00 -11.90
N VAL A 82 4.75 4.25 -10.69
CA VAL A 82 5.01 3.42 -9.51
C VAL A 82 3.72 2.80 -9.02
N TYR A 83 3.81 1.84 -8.10
CA TYR A 83 2.64 1.34 -7.39
C TYR A 83 2.77 1.72 -5.92
N ILE A 84 1.70 2.24 -5.35
CA ILE A 84 1.67 2.76 -3.99
C ILE A 84 0.60 2.00 -3.20
N THR A 85 0.97 1.46 -2.05
CA THR A 85 0.05 0.71 -1.21
C THR A 85 0.47 0.77 0.25
N ASN A 86 -0.23 0.07 1.11
CA ASN A 86 0.08 -0.07 2.53
C ASN A 86 0.05 -1.54 2.92
N ILE A 87 0.69 -1.90 4.02
CA ILE A 87 0.65 -3.26 4.57
C ILE A 87 -0.78 -3.60 4.96
N VAL A 88 -1.44 -2.70 5.70
CA VAL A 88 -2.84 -2.84 6.10
C VAL A 88 -3.70 -2.00 5.17
N LYS A 89 -4.80 -2.57 4.70
CA LYS A 89 -5.66 -1.94 3.67
C LYS A 89 -6.81 -1.13 4.26
N CYS A 90 -7.01 -1.19 5.57
CA CYS A 90 -8.10 -0.51 6.25
C CYS A 90 -7.57 0.40 7.35
N ARG A 91 -8.21 1.56 7.53
CA ARG A 91 -7.81 2.54 8.54
C ARG A 91 -8.08 2.01 9.95
N PRO A 92 -7.06 1.97 10.84
CA PRO A 92 -7.28 1.74 12.25
C PRO A 92 -7.98 2.95 12.89
N PRO A 93 -8.86 2.73 13.90
CA PRO A 93 -9.54 3.85 14.55
C PRO A 93 -8.55 4.88 15.10
N GLU A 94 -8.89 6.17 14.95
CA GLU A 94 -8.10 7.29 15.44
C GLU A 94 -6.66 7.32 14.90
N ASN A 95 -6.44 6.71 13.73
CA ASN A 95 -5.13 6.63 13.09
C ASN A 95 -4.04 5.97 13.96
N ARG A 96 -4.45 5.10 14.90
CA ARG A 96 -3.47 4.35 15.69
C ARG A 96 -2.67 3.40 14.81
N ASP A 97 -1.56 2.91 15.31
CA ASP A 97 -0.80 1.88 14.60
C ASP A 97 -1.63 0.60 14.52
N PRO A 98 -1.52 -0.16 13.41
CA PRO A 98 -2.19 -1.46 13.31
C PRO A 98 -1.59 -2.44 14.30
N THR A 99 -2.43 -3.36 14.80
CA THR A 99 -1.98 -4.43 15.69
C THR A 99 -1.32 -5.54 14.87
N GLU A 100 -0.58 -6.41 15.55
CA GLU A 100 0.03 -7.58 14.90
C GLU A 100 -1.01 -8.47 14.24
N GLU A 101 -2.18 -8.64 14.88
CA GLU A 101 -3.27 -9.45 14.32
C GLU A 101 -3.82 -8.83 13.04
N GLU A 102 -3.97 -7.52 13.02
CA GLU A 102 -4.43 -6.79 11.84
C GLU A 102 -3.43 -6.92 10.71
N ILE A 103 -2.15 -6.80 11.01
CA ILE A 103 -1.08 -6.97 10.03
C ILE A 103 -1.08 -8.39 9.48
N LYS A 104 -1.18 -9.41 10.34
CA LYS A 104 -1.22 -10.81 9.91
C LYS A 104 -2.42 -11.11 9.02
N ALA A 105 -3.58 -10.55 9.35
CA ALA A 105 -4.79 -10.76 8.58
C ALA A 105 -4.72 -10.10 7.20
N CYS A 106 -4.03 -8.99 7.09
CA CYS A 106 -4.00 -8.17 5.87
C CYS A 106 -2.76 -8.38 5.00
N SER A 107 -1.61 -8.72 5.60
CA SER A 107 -0.35 -8.84 4.86
C SER A 107 -0.36 -9.83 3.68
N PRO A 108 -1.16 -10.91 3.69
CA PRO A 108 -1.26 -11.76 2.50
C PRO A 108 -1.68 -11.02 1.23
N TYR A 109 -2.45 -9.94 1.36
CA TYR A 109 -2.81 -9.13 0.20
C TYR A 109 -1.59 -8.42 -0.39
N LEU A 110 -0.72 -7.87 0.47
CA LEU A 110 0.52 -7.24 0.01
C LEU A 110 1.43 -8.26 -0.68
N ASP A 111 1.58 -9.43 -0.08
CA ASP A 111 2.37 -10.51 -0.67
C ASP A 111 1.86 -10.85 -2.06
N ARG A 112 0.55 -10.90 -2.22
CA ARG A 112 -0.10 -11.19 -3.50
C ARG A 112 0.14 -10.06 -4.51
N GLN A 113 0.07 -8.81 -4.06
CA GLN A 113 0.36 -7.65 -4.92
C GLN A 113 1.81 -7.69 -5.42
N ILE A 114 2.73 -8.02 -4.55
CA ILE A 114 4.15 -8.15 -4.90
C ILE A 114 4.34 -9.28 -5.91
N ASP A 115 3.71 -10.43 -5.69
CA ASP A 115 3.79 -11.58 -6.60
C ASP A 115 3.28 -11.27 -8.01
N ILE A 116 2.23 -10.46 -8.10
CA ILE A 116 1.62 -10.10 -9.39
C ILE A 116 2.42 -9.01 -10.09
N ILE A 117 2.76 -7.93 -9.38
CA ILE A 117 3.44 -6.77 -9.96
C ILE A 117 4.92 -7.05 -10.20
N ARG A 118 5.57 -7.78 -9.29
CA ARG A 118 6.99 -8.11 -9.33
C ARG A 118 7.89 -6.88 -9.50
N PRO A 119 7.79 -5.91 -8.57
CA PRO A 119 8.64 -4.73 -8.63
C PRO A 119 10.11 -5.11 -8.41
N LYS A 120 11.02 -4.31 -8.94
CA LYS A 120 12.45 -4.50 -8.72
C LYS A 120 12.92 -3.92 -7.41
N VAL A 121 12.21 -2.89 -6.93
CA VAL A 121 12.53 -2.19 -5.69
C VAL A 121 11.25 -2.00 -4.89
N ILE A 122 11.31 -2.33 -3.61
CA ILE A 122 10.22 -2.09 -2.67
C ILE A 122 10.75 -1.12 -1.61
N ILE A 123 10.06 0.01 -1.43
CA ILE A 123 10.41 0.99 -0.42
C ILE A 123 9.44 0.78 0.75
N PRO A 124 9.92 0.28 1.91
CA PRO A 124 9.05 -0.07 3.03
C PRO A 124 8.59 1.15 3.84
N PRO A 125 7.68 0.96 4.81
CA PRO A 125 7.24 2.04 5.68
C PRO A 125 8.42 2.64 6.45
N ARG A 126 8.31 3.93 6.78
CA ARG A 126 9.34 4.66 7.53
C ARG A 126 9.76 3.94 8.81
N LYS A 127 8.81 3.34 9.52
CA LYS A 127 9.07 2.62 10.76
C LYS A 127 10.04 1.45 10.54
N VAL A 128 9.85 0.69 9.46
CA VAL A 128 10.73 -0.42 9.11
C VAL A 128 12.09 0.10 8.70
N LEU A 129 12.14 1.20 7.92
CA LEU A 129 13.40 1.83 7.52
C LEU A 129 14.24 2.25 8.74
N ASN A 130 13.58 2.77 9.78
CA ASN A 130 14.26 3.20 11.01
C ASN A 130 14.83 2.02 11.80
N GLU A 131 14.30 0.82 11.62
CA GLU A 131 14.76 -0.40 12.28
C GLU A 131 15.90 -1.11 11.53
N LEU A 132 16.14 -0.75 10.27
CA LEU A 132 17.17 -1.35 9.44
C LEU A 132 18.54 -0.73 9.76
N PRO A 133 19.64 -1.53 9.67
CA PRO A 133 20.98 -0.97 9.75
C PRO A 133 21.19 0.04 8.61
N PRO A 134 21.95 1.12 8.83
CA PRO A 134 22.15 2.15 7.78
C PRO A 134 22.67 1.60 6.44
N GLN A 135 23.48 0.57 6.46
CA GLN A 135 24.02 -0.02 5.23
C GLN A 135 22.98 -0.77 4.40
N GLU A 136 21.83 -1.10 4.98
CA GLU A 136 20.75 -1.78 4.27
C GLU A 136 19.71 -0.81 3.72
N VAL A 137 19.75 0.45 4.14
CA VAL A 137 18.85 1.49 3.65
C VAL A 137 19.46 2.09 2.39
N ARG A 138 19.01 1.61 1.25
CA ARG A 138 19.45 2.13 -0.07
C ARG A 138 18.26 2.75 -0.77
N LEU A 139 18.39 4.01 -1.05
CA LEU A 139 17.41 4.75 -1.86
C LEU A 139 17.93 4.88 -3.27
#